data_4c957e9d770e056aa40d8629695b4c10
#
_entry.id   4c957e9d770e056aa40d8629695b4c10
#
_cell.length_a   1.000
_cell.length_b   1.000
_cell.length_c   1.000
_cell.angle_alpha   90.00
_cell.angle_beta   90.00
_cell.angle_gamma   90.00
#
_symmetry.space_group_name_H-M   'P 1'
#
loop_
_entity.id
_entity.type
_entity.pdbx_description
1 polymer ?
#
loop_
_entity_poly.entity_id
_entity_poly.type
_entity_poly.pdbx_seq_one_letter_code
_entity_poly.pdbx_strand_id
1 'polypeptide(L)'
;MKKTVTPLRSLCAALAALVLLVALAAPAFAADGFADLYYRMNDSAEVLTEDEDGELEASLEELSVRQSFDVIIATIDSLESEGCTSMEEYADDLYDYCQFGYGENRDGVLLLVSIGDRKWHISTCGYGITAFTDAGIQYLGEQMTPDMADGDYAAAFRTFIQWTDAYVTAAREGHPYDVDNMPKEPFSIVYLG
;
A
#
# COMPACT_ATOMS: atom_id res chain seq x y z
N MET A 1 -22.71 -57.99 -42.14
CA MET A 1 -21.91 -57.06 -41.34
C MET A 1 -22.42 -55.64 -41.60
N LYS A 2 -23.19 -55.04 -40.67
CA LYS A 2 -23.69 -53.67 -40.80
C LYS A 2 -22.69 -52.74 -40.13
N LYS A 3 -22.05 -51.87 -40.90
CA LYS A 3 -21.18 -50.78 -40.37
C LYS A 3 -22.07 -49.67 -39.85
N THR A 4 -22.10 -49.46 -38.54
CA THR A 4 -22.70 -48.31 -37.92
C THR A 4 -21.82 -47.10 -38.11
N VAL A 5 -22.28 -46.19 -38.97
CA VAL A 5 -21.65 -44.90 -39.18
C VAL A 5 -22.16 -43.95 -38.09
N THR A 6 -21.32 -43.64 -37.11
CA THR A 6 -21.62 -42.65 -36.09
C THR A 6 -21.75 -41.27 -36.74
N PRO A 7 -22.84 -40.54 -36.58
CA PRO A 7 -22.99 -39.26 -37.28
C PRO A 7 -22.03 -38.22 -36.69
N LEU A 8 -21.29 -37.59 -37.59
CA LEU A 8 -20.31 -36.54 -37.33
C LEU A 8 -20.83 -35.45 -36.39
N ARG A 9 -22.14 -35.25 -36.35
CA ARG A 9 -22.81 -34.30 -35.43
C ARG A 9 -22.67 -34.64 -33.94
N SER A 10 -22.58 -35.92 -33.58
CA SER A 10 -22.38 -36.35 -32.19
C SER A 10 -20.98 -36.14 -31.70
N LEU A 11 -19.98 -36.17 -32.60
CA LEU A 11 -18.57 -35.93 -32.24
C LEU A 11 -18.32 -34.42 -31.97
N CYS A 12 -18.94 -33.56 -32.78
CA CYS A 12 -18.85 -32.11 -32.57
C CYS A 12 -19.53 -31.64 -31.28
N ALA A 13 -20.65 -32.26 -30.92
CA ALA A 13 -21.35 -31.93 -29.66
C ALA A 13 -20.55 -32.38 -28.42
N ALA A 14 -19.87 -33.52 -28.49
CA ALA A 14 -19.02 -34.01 -27.41
C ALA A 14 -17.74 -33.16 -27.25
N LEU A 15 -17.15 -32.69 -28.34
CA LEU A 15 -16.00 -31.81 -28.30
C LEU A 15 -16.38 -30.40 -27.77
N ALA A 16 -17.55 -29.87 -28.16
CA ALA A 16 -18.03 -28.59 -27.62
C ALA A 16 -18.34 -28.66 -26.13
N ALA A 17 -18.89 -29.74 -25.64
CA ALA A 17 -19.14 -29.97 -24.21
C ALA A 17 -17.83 -30.10 -23.42
N LEU A 18 -16.80 -30.74 -23.99
CA LEU A 18 -15.49 -30.90 -23.35
C LEU A 18 -14.73 -29.53 -23.25
N VAL A 19 -14.83 -28.71 -24.29
CA VAL A 19 -14.24 -27.36 -24.30
C VAL A 19 -14.96 -26.44 -23.29
N LEU A 20 -16.30 -26.57 -23.16
CA LEU A 20 -17.07 -25.82 -22.17
C LEU A 20 -16.77 -26.26 -20.72
N LEU A 21 -16.49 -27.57 -20.50
CA LEU A 21 -16.11 -28.07 -19.18
C LEU A 21 -14.69 -27.64 -18.78
N VAL A 22 -13.79 -27.48 -19.72
CA VAL A 22 -12.42 -26.98 -19.47
C VAL A 22 -12.44 -25.47 -19.21
N ALA A 23 -13.36 -24.73 -19.82
CA ALA A 23 -13.53 -23.29 -19.57
C ALA A 23 -14.17 -22.99 -18.20
N LEU A 24 -14.91 -23.97 -17.60
CA LEU A 24 -15.47 -23.85 -16.26
C LEU A 24 -14.53 -24.37 -15.16
N ALA A 25 -13.44 -25.01 -15.54
CA ALA A 25 -12.33 -25.38 -14.66
C ALA A 25 -11.18 -24.37 -14.76
N ALA A 26 -11.48 -23.08 -14.85
CA ALA A 26 -10.51 -22.07 -14.47
C ALA A 26 -10.21 -22.32 -12.99
N PRO A 27 -8.95 -22.60 -12.62
CA PRO A 27 -8.64 -22.82 -11.23
C PRO A 27 -9.03 -21.56 -10.48
N ALA A 28 -9.86 -21.71 -9.47
CA ALA A 28 -10.05 -20.72 -8.42
C ALA A 28 -8.74 -20.58 -7.59
N PHE A 29 -7.63 -20.35 -8.26
CA PHE A 29 -6.29 -20.24 -7.69
C PHE A 29 -5.82 -18.78 -7.64
N ALA A 30 -6.72 -17.83 -7.74
CA ALA A 30 -6.32 -16.42 -7.76
C ALA A 30 -7.15 -15.49 -6.85
N ALA A 31 -7.98 -16.05 -5.97
CA ALA A 31 -8.79 -15.17 -5.11
C ALA A 31 -8.37 -15.16 -3.64
N ASP A 32 -7.67 -16.18 -3.15
CA ASP A 32 -7.41 -16.29 -1.71
C ASP A 32 -6.02 -15.78 -1.29
N GLY A 33 -5.12 -15.48 -2.22
CA GLY A 33 -3.76 -14.99 -1.91
C GLY A 33 -3.58 -13.48 -2.09
N PHE A 34 -4.50 -12.80 -2.75
CA PHE A 34 -4.41 -11.35 -2.99
C PHE A 34 -5.38 -10.52 -2.15
N ALA A 35 -6.41 -11.15 -1.57
CA ALA A 35 -7.34 -10.45 -0.68
C ALA A 35 -6.69 -10.06 0.66
N ASP A 36 -5.69 -10.81 1.11
CA ASP A 36 -4.97 -10.54 2.36
C ASP A 36 -3.90 -9.43 2.20
N LEU A 37 -3.57 -8.99 0.98
CA LEU A 37 -2.59 -7.94 0.70
C LEU A 37 -3.20 -6.55 0.50
N TYR A 38 -4.51 -6.40 0.66
CA TYR A 38 -5.19 -5.12 0.47
C TYR A 38 -5.38 -4.33 1.77
N TYR A 39 -4.66 -4.69 2.81
CA TYR A 39 -4.59 -3.86 4.01
C TYR A 39 -3.62 -2.71 3.77
N ARG A 40 -3.99 -1.52 4.27
CA ARG A 40 -3.14 -0.33 4.21
C ARG A 40 -2.07 -0.34 5.29
N MET A 41 -2.34 -1.06 6.39
CA MET A 41 -1.34 -1.36 7.41
C MET A 41 -0.82 -2.80 7.22
N ASN A 42 0.45 -2.94 6.87
CA ASN A 42 1.11 -4.23 6.65
C ASN A 42 2.25 -4.38 7.66
N ASP A 43 1.94 -4.84 8.86
CA ASP A 43 2.92 -5.00 9.94
C ASP A 43 3.59 -6.37 9.93
N SER A 44 4.40 -6.64 8.90
CA SER A 44 5.12 -7.92 8.79
C SER A 44 6.23 -8.10 9.84
N ALA A 45 6.70 -7.01 10.43
CA ALA A 45 7.70 -7.05 11.50
C ALA A 45 7.09 -7.19 12.91
N GLU A 46 5.76 -7.27 13.01
CA GLU A 46 5.02 -7.47 14.25
C GLU A 46 5.41 -6.45 15.37
N VAL A 47 5.56 -5.16 14.98
CA VAL A 47 5.93 -4.08 15.92
C VAL A 47 4.76 -3.40 16.58
N LEU A 48 3.53 -3.71 16.14
CA LEU A 48 2.28 -3.18 16.67
C LEU A 48 1.55 -4.23 17.51
N THR A 49 0.74 -3.77 18.43
CA THR A 49 -0.29 -4.62 19.04
C THR A 49 -1.48 -4.77 18.10
N GLU A 50 -2.31 -5.81 18.27
CA GLU A 50 -3.52 -6.03 17.46
C GLU A 50 -4.48 -4.83 17.50
N ASP A 51 -4.61 -4.16 18.66
CA ASP A 51 -5.44 -2.97 18.80
C ASP A 51 -4.86 -1.77 18.01
N GLU A 52 -3.54 -1.55 18.07
CA GLU A 52 -2.86 -0.46 17.33
C GLU A 52 -2.92 -0.69 15.82
N ASP A 53 -2.70 -1.92 15.36
CA ASP A 53 -2.80 -2.28 13.96
C ASP A 53 -4.20 -1.99 13.43
N GLY A 54 -5.25 -2.43 14.13
CA GLY A 54 -6.64 -2.18 13.77
C GLY A 54 -7.01 -0.69 13.76
N GLU A 55 -6.53 0.11 14.72
CA GLU A 55 -6.75 1.56 14.76
C GLU A 55 -6.05 2.28 13.59
N LEU A 56 -4.82 1.88 13.27
CA LEU A 56 -4.05 2.45 12.17
C LEU A 56 -4.66 2.08 10.81
N GLU A 57 -5.05 0.82 10.61
CA GLU A 57 -5.75 0.39 9.39
C GLU A 57 -7.02 1.22 9.17
N ALA A 58 -7.85 1.40 10.21
CA ALA A 58 -9.07 2.21 10.10
C ALA A 58 -8.77 3.67 9.75
N SER A 59 -7.70 4.24 10.31
CA SER A 59 -7.28 5.62 10.05
C SER A 59 -6.73 5.79 8.62
N LEU A 60 -5.96 4.82 8.14
CA LEU A 60 -5.43 4.80 6.77
C LEU A 60 -6.56 4.66 5.75
N GLU A 61 -7.53 3.78 6.00
CA GLU A 61 -8.72 3.62 5.15
C GLU A 61 -9.54 4.91 5.08
N GLU A 62 -9.85 5.53 6.25
CA GLU A 62 -10.60 6.79 6.29
C GLU A 62 -9.89 7.89 5.50
N LEU A 63 -8.58 8.07 5.74
CA LEU A 63 -7.78 9.08 5.04
C LEU A 63 -7.74 8.82 3.53
N SER A 64 -7.49 7.58 3.12
CA SER A 64 -7.39 7.21 1.71
C SER A 64 -8.69 7.47 0.96
N VAL A 65 -9.82 7.09 1.54
CA VAL A 65 -11.15 7.32 0.94
C VAL A 65 -11.46 8.82 0.88
N ARG A 66 -11.26 9.55 1.98
CA ARG A 66 -11.55 10.97 2.07
C ARG A 66 -10.71 11.79 1.10
N GLN A 67 -9.45 11.44 0.96
CA GLN A 67 -8.53 12.12 0.06
C GLN A 67 -8.55 11.57 -1.37
N SER A 68 -9.27 10.46 -1.65
CA SER A 68 -9.13 9.75 -2.94
C SER A 68 -7.65 9.60 -3.32
N PHE A 69 -6.85 9.14 -2.34
CA PHE A 69 -5.40 9.05 -2.40
C PHE A 69 -4.98 7.90 -1.49
N ASP A 70 -4.28 6.93 -2.00
CA ASP A 70 -3.95 5.73 -1.24
C ASP A 70 -2.77 5.98 -0.29
N VAL A 71 -2.95 5.60 0.98
CA VAL A 71 -1.95 5.82 2.03
C VAL A 71 -1.64 4.48 2.68
N ILE A 72 -0.42 4.01 2.51
CA ILE A 72 0.00 2.67 2.93
C ILE A 72 1.20 2.78 3.87
N ILE A 73 1.23 1.90 4.87
CA ILE A 73 2.38 1.68 5.74
C ILE A 73 2.74 0.19 5.68
N ALA A 74 4.02 -0.10 5.51
CA ALA A 74 4.55 -1.45 5.56
C ALA A 74 5.77 -1.52 6.48
N THR A 75 5.84 -2.57 7.30
CA THR A 75 7.03 -2.88 8.10
C THR A 75 7.65 -4.19 7.63
N ILE A 76 8.98 -4.30 7.69
CA ILE A 76 9.73 -5.52 7.43
C ILE A 76 10.80 -5.71 8.51
N ASP A 77 11.19 -6.95 8.76
CA ASP A 77 12.28 -7.25 9.68
C ASP A 77 13.60 -6.64 9.21
N SER A 78 14.01 -6.92 7.97
CA SER A 78 15.19 -6.36 7.34
C SER A 78 15.16 -6.55 5.82
N LEU A 79 15.93 -5.76 5.09
CA LEU A 79 16.13 -5.96 3.65
C LEU A 79 16.75 -7.33 3.32
N GLU A 80 17.62 -7.82 4.21
CA GLU A 80 18.24 -9.15 4.02
C GLU A 80 17.20 -10.27 4.07
N SER A 81 16.22 -10.20 5.00
CA SER A 81 15.13 -11.19 5.09
C SER A 81 14.26 -11.22 3.84
N GLU A 82 14.10 -10.07 3.19
CA GLU A 82 13.35 -9.93 1.95
C GLU A 82 14.19 -10.26 0.69
N GLY A 83 15.48 -10.53 0.87
CA GLY A 83 16.40 -10.80 -0.24
C GLY A 83 16.75 -9.57 -1.08
N CYS A 84 16.56 -8.38 -0.52
CA CYS A 84 16.77 -7.08 -1.15
C CYS A 84 17.93 -6.32 -0.54
N THR A 85 18.41 -5.28 -1.21
CA THR A 85 19.53 -4.44 -0.76
C THR A 85 19.21 -2.95 -0.74
N SER A 86 18.08 -2.54 -1.34
CA SER A 86 17.65 -1.15 -1.44
C SER A 86 16.24 -1.00 -0.87
N MET A 87 16.06 -0.01 0.02
CA MET A 87 14.73 0.37 0.53
C MET A 87 13.85 0.92 -0.58
N GLU A 88 14.44 1.72 -1.47
CA GLU A 88 13.74 2.34 -2.60
C GLU A 88 13.23 1.26 -3.56
N GLU A 89 14.10 0.37 -4.05
CA GLU A 89 13.69 -0.72 -4.95
C GLU A 89 12.59 -1.60 -4.34
N TYR A 90 12.74 -1.97 -3.07
CA TYR A 90 11.74 -2.82 -2.40
C TYR A 90 10.40 -2.10 -2.23
N ALA A 91 10.42 -0.82 -1.84
CA ALA A 91 9.19 -0.04 -1.68
C ALA A 91 8.45 0.16 -3.01
N ASP A 92 9.19 0.46 -4.09
CA ASP A 92 8.63 0.64 -5.42
C ASP A 92 8.07 -0.69 -5.97
N ASP A 93 8.82 -1.78 -5.83
CA ASP A 93 8.39 -3.13 -6.22
C ASP A 93 7.14 -3.56 -5.43
N LEU A 94 7.08 -3.29 -4.13
CA LEU A 94 5.93 -3.59 -3.29
C LEU A 94 4.70 -2.78 -3.73
N TYR A 95 4.88 -1.47 -4.00
CA TYR A 95 3.83 -0.60 -4.49
C TYR A 95 3.25 -1.11 -5.81
N ASP A 96 4.13 -1.51 -6.72
CA ASP A 96 3.74 -2.01 -8.04
C ASP A 96 3.13 -3.40 -7.99
N TYR A 97 3.72 -4.32 -7.23
CA TYR A 97 3.25 -5.69 -7.10
C TYR A 97 1.86 -5.78 -6.47
N CYS A 98 1.62 -5.02 -5.39
CA CYS A 98 0.34 -4.95 -4.71
C CYS A 98 -0.68 -4.06 -5.44
N GLN A 99 -0.26 -3.37 -6.51
CA GLN A 99 -1.08 -2.44 -7.28
C GLN A 99 -1.70 -1.33 -6.41
N PHE A 100 -0.97 -0.88 -5.40
CA PHE A 100 -1.40 0.24 -4.56
C PHE A 100 -1.64 1.51 -5.38
N GLY A 101 -2.44 2.41 -4.85
CA GLY A 101 -2.74 3.70 -5.46
C GLY A 101 -4.20 3.86 -5.87
N TYR A 102 -4.71 5.06 -5.70
CA TYR A 102 -6.10 5.40 -5.95
C TYR A 102 -6.32 5.82 -7.41
N GLY A 103 -7.32 5.20 -8.06
CA GLY A 103 -7.72 5.55 -9.42
C GLY A 103 -6.71 5.13 -10.51
N GLU A 104 -6.94 5.63 -11.74
CA GLU A 104 -6.15 5.25 -12.92
C GLU A 104 -4.68 5.71 -12.84
N ASN A 105 -4.42 6.82 -12.16
CA ASN A 105 -3.07 7.34 -11.98
C ASN A 105 -2.31 6.68 -10.83
N ARG A 106 -2.98 5.81 -10.05
CA ARG A 106 -2.42 5.18 -8.87
C ARG A 106 -1.88 6.21 -7.87
N ASP A 107 -2.70 7.23 -7.59
CA ASP A 107 -2.34 8.32 -6.69
C ASP A 107 -2.15 7.79 -5.26
N GLY A 108 -0.96 7.93 -4.69
CA GLY A 108 -0.72 7.41 -3.35
C GLY A 108 0.70 7.58 -2.84
N VAL A 109 0.90 7.08 -1.62
CA VAL A 109 2.16 7.08 -0.89
C VAL A 109 2.28 5.80 -0.06
N LEU A 110 3.48 5.22 -0.03
CA LEU A 110 3.87 4.10 0.82
C LEU A 110 5.01 4.54 1.74
N LEU A 111 4.81 4.37 3.06
CA LEU A 111 5.89 4.40 4.04
C LEU A 111 6.36 2.96 4.27
N LEU A 112 7.60 2.66 3.93
CA LEU A 112 8.27 1.40 4.26
C LEU A 112 9.23 1.62 5.42
N VAL A 113 9.15 0.75 6.45
CA VAL A 113 10.06 0.78 7.60
C VAL A 113 10.72 -0.59 7.78
N SER A 114 12.05 -0.61 7.73
CA SER A 114 12.86 -1.80 8.05
C SER A 114 13.39 -1.69 9.48
N ILE A 115 12.92 -2.57 10.35
CA ILE A 115 13.19 -2.51 11.79
C ILE A 115 14.64 -2.86 12.10
N GLY A 116 15.13 -3.96 11.57
CA GLY A 116 16.51 -4.43 11.79
C GLY A 116 17.55 -3.52 11.18
N ASP A 117 17.26 -2.92 10.03
CA ASP A 117 18.16 -1.97 9.36
C ASP A 117 18.07 -0.55 9.94
N ARG A 118 17.05 -0.24 10.75
CA ARG A 118 16.72 1.10 11.26
C ARG A 118 16.64 2.12 10.13
N LYS A 119 15.93 1.76 9.08
CA LYS A 119 15.73 2.57 7.89
C LYS A 119 14.25 2.73 7.59
N TRP A 120 13.93 3.81 6.93
CA TRP A 120 12.62 4.03 6.33
C TRP A 120 12.77 4.63 4.94
N HIS A 121 11.74 4.46 4.12
CA HIS A 121 11.64 5.07 2.80
C HIS A 121 10.19 5.43 2.50
N ILE A 122 9.99 6.51 1.74
CA ILE A 122 8.69 6.92 1.25
C ILE A 122 8.71 6.80 -0.28
N SER A 123 7.89 5.89 -0.81
CA SER A 123 7.61 5.78 -2.24
C SER A 123 6.32 6.52 -2.57
N THR A 124 6.31 7.27 -3.68
CA THR A 124 5.17 8.09 -4.11
C THR A 124 4.78 7.77 -5.54
N CYS A 125 3.49 7.74 -5.84
CA CYS A 125 2.97 7.51 -7.18
C CYS A 125 1.87 8.51 -7.53
N GLY A 126 1.72 8.79 -8.83
CA GLY A 126 0.70 9.68 -9.32
C GLY A 126 0.76 11.07 -8.68
N TYR A 127 -0.34 11.51 -8.06
CA TYR A 127 -0.40 12.80 -7.38
C TYR A 127 0.52 12.88 -6.16
N GLY A 128 0.96 11.74 -5.60
CA GLY A 128 1.91 11.67 -4.51
C GLY A 128 3.21 12.41 -4.81
N ILE A 129 3.70 12.34 -6.06
CA ILE A 129 4.91 13.03 -6.52
C ILE A 129 4.79 14.57 -6.37
N THR A 130 3.56 15.10 -6.49
CA THR A 130 3.32 16.55 -6.31
C THR A 130 3.14 16.91 -4.83
N ALA A 131 2.49 16.03 -4.06
CA ALA A 131 2.17 16.30 -2.66
C ALA A 131 3.38 16.14 -1.73
N PHE A 132 4.29 15.23 -2.05
CA PHE A 132 5.48 14.90 -1.25
C PHE A 132 6.74 15.39 -1.95
N THR A 133 7.15 16.63 -1.64
CA THR A 133 8.43 17.17 -2.11
C THR A 133 9.60 16.55 -1.31
N ASP A 134 10.82 16.62 -1.82
CA ASP A 134 12.00 16.14 -1.10
C ASP A 134 12.14 16.80 0.29
N ALA A 135 11.87 18.10 0.38
CA ALA A 135 11.90 18.84 1.64
C ALA A 135 10.78 18.38 2.59
N GLY A 136 9.59 18.10 2.05
CA GLY A 136 8.46 17.56 2.79
C GLY A 136 8.77 16.18 3.36
N ILE A 137 9.32 15.27 2.55
CA ILE A 137 9.73 13.92 2.96
C ILE A 137 10.79 13.98 4.07
N GLN A 138 11.81 14.85 3.92
CA GLN A 138 12.83 15.03 4.95
C GLN A 138 12.20 15.51 6.26
N TYR A 139 11.37 16.55 6.20
CA TYR A 139 10.70 17.08 7.38
C TYR A 139 9.82 16.04 8.08
N LEU A 140 9.04 15.29 7.32
CA LEU A 140 8.21 14.20 7.85
C LEU A 140 9.06 13.13 8.55
N GLY A 141 10.20 12.76 7.97
CA GLY A 141 11.15 11.86 8.60
C GLY A 141 11.67 12.38 9.94
N GLU A 142 11.97 13.69 10.04
CA GLU A 142 12.39 14.34 11.28
C GLU A 142 11.29 14.28 12.36
N GLN A 143 10.02 14.32 11.98
CA GLN A 143 8.89 14.22 12.91
C GLN A 143 8.67 12.78 13.41
N MET A 144 8.87 11.77 12.55
CA MET A 144 8.62 10.36 12.90
C MET A 144 9.80 9.71 13.63
N THR A 145 11.03 10.10 13.29
CA THR A 145 12.26 9.43 13.75
C THR A 145 12.38 9.34 15.29
N PRO A 146 12.02 10.35 16.11
CA PRO A 146 12.10 10.24 17.56
C PRO A 146 11.26 9.07 18.11
N ASP A 147 10.00 8.96 17.68
CA ASP A 147 9.10 7.90 18.14
C ASP A 147 9.59 6.52 17.68
N MET A 148 10.02 6.39 16.42
CA MET A 148 10.65 5.15 15.93
C MET A 148 11.90 4.77 16.72
N ALA A 149 12.73 5.74 17.11
CA ALA A 149 13.95 5.50 17.90
C ALA A 149 13.64 5.01 19.32
N ASP A 150 12.53 5.47 19.89
CA ASP A 150 12.04 5.05 21.21
C ASP A 150 11.25 3.72 21.14
N GLY A 151 11.00 3.20 19.93
CA GLY A 151 10.23 1.97 19.69
C GLY A 151 8.72 2.17 19.69
N ASP A 152 8.24 3.42 19.73
CA ASP A 152 6.82 3.76 19.62
C ASP A 152 6.41 3.92 18.15
N TYR A 153 6.37 2.78 17.44
CA TYR A 153 6.01 2.77 16.02
C TYR A 153 4.59 3.24 15.77
N ALA A 154 3.66 2.96 16.68
CA ALA A 154 2.29 3.41 16.55
C ALA A 154 2.19 4.94 16.56
N ALA A 155 2.94 5.64 17.42
CA ALA A 155 3.01 7.11 17.43
C ALA A 155 3.63 7.66 16.14
N ALA A 156 4.74 7.04 15.66
CA ALA A 156 5.37 7.42 14.39
C ALA A 156 4.41 7.29 13.20
N PHE A 157 3.63 6.21 13.15
CA PHE A 157 2.67 5.96 12.06
C PHE A 157 1.47 6.92 12.13
N ARG A 158 0.98 7.25 13.32
CA ARG A 158 -0.03 8.31 13.49
C ARG A 158 0.51 9.67 12.99
N THR A 159 1.76 9.98 13.28
CA THR A 159 2.45 11.17 12.76
C THR A 159 2.49 11.16 11.23
N PHE A 160 2.85 10.04 10.61
CA PHE A 160 2.82 9.89 9.15
C PHE A 160 1.43 10.15 8.56
N ILE A 161 0.39 9.55 9.13
CA ILE A 161 -1.01 9.71 8.69
C ILE A 161 -1.44 11.19 8.73
N GLN A 162 -1.16 11.88 9.84
CA GLN A 162 -1.53 13.28 10.02
C GLN A 162 -0.83 14.20 9.03
N TRP A 163 0.47 14.01 8.82
CA TRP A 163 1.23 14.81 7.86
C TRP A 163 0.84 14.51 6.43
N THR A 164 0.54 13.26 6.10
CA THR A 164 0.03 12.88 4.79
C THR A 164 -1.25 13.63 4.44
N ASP A 165 -2.20 13.72 5.39
CA ASP A 165 -3.42 14.50 5.19
C ASP A 165 -3.13 15.98 4.90
N ALA A 166 -2.24 16.57 5.69
CA ALA A 166 -1.83 17.96 5.52
C ALA A 166 -1.14 18.19 4.16
N TYR A 167 -0.25 17.27 3.76
CA TYR A 167 0.51 17.37 2.51
C TYR A 167 -0.41 17.30 1.29
N VAL A 168 -1.28 16.29 1.26
CA VAL A 168 -2.25 16.14 0.16
C VAL A 168 -3.20 17.33 0.10
N THR A 169 -3.67 17.83 1.25
CA THR A 169 -4.56 19.00 1.31
C THR A 169 -3.85 20.26 0.81
N ALA A 170 -2.66 20.58 1.32
CA ALA A 170 -1.89 21.74 0.90
C ALA A 170 -1.53 21.71 -0.59
N ALA A 171 -1.16 20.54 -1.10
CA ALA A 171 -0.86 20.37 -2.52
C ALA A 171 -2.09 20.61 -3.41
N ARG A 172 -3.28 20.16 -2.98
CA ARG A 172 -4.55 20.41 -3.71
C ARG A 172 -4.96 21.88 -3.71
N GLU A 173 -4.56 22.62 -2.69
CA GLU A 173 -4.73 24.07 -2.60
C GLU A 173 -3.68 24.83 -3.43
N GLY A 174 -2.73 24.12 -4.07
CA GLY A 174 -1.67 24.68 -4.90
C GLY A 174 -0.45 25.16 -4.12
N HIS A 175 -0.30 24.73 -2.88
CA HIS A 175 0.75 25.11 -1.96
C HIS A 175 1.43 23.90 -1.31
N PRO A 176 1.99 22.93 -2.10
CA PRO A 176 2.66 21.78 -1.49
C PRO A 176 3.77 22.27 -0.55
N TYR A 177 3.95 21.57 0.57
CA TYR A 177 5.01 21.90 1.50
C TYR A 177 6.39 21.68 0.85
N ASP A 178 7.24 22.73 0.91
CA ASP A 178 8.58 22.75 0.36
C ASP A 178 9.46 23.68 1.21
N VAL A 179 10.75 23.82 0.88
CA VAL A 179 11.75 24.58 1.64
C VAL A 179 11.30 25.97 2.08
N ASP A 180 10.49 26.65 1.28
CA ASP A 180 10.07 28.04 1.55
C ASP A 180 8.80 28.15 2.39
N ASN A 181 8.03 27.08 2.58
CA ASN A 181 6.73 27.11 3.24
C ASN A 181 6.48 25.94 4.21
N MET A 182 7.54 25.29 4.69
CA MET A 182 7.41 24.26 5.71
C MET A 182 6.71 24.78 6.97
N PRO A 183 5.86 23.98 7.61
CA PRO A 183 5.25 24.37 8.89
C PRO A 183 6.32 24.66 9.94
N LYS A 184 6.11 25.73 10.71
CA LYS A 184 7.09 26.16 11.72
C LYS A 184 6.97 25.44 13.05
N GLU A 185 5.84 24.74 13.26
CA GLU A 185 5.56 23.97 14.46
C GLU A 185 4.83 22.67 14.10
N PRO A 186 5.12 21.57 14.81
CA PRO A 186 4.34 20.33 14.62
C PRO A 186 2.88 20.59 14.99
N PHE A 187 1.97 19.88 14.34
CA PHE A 187 0.55 19.95 14.66
C PHE A 187 0.33 19.58 16.14
N SER A 188 -0.24 20.48 16.93
CA SER A 188 -0.76 20.11 18.22
C SER A 188 -1.91 19.12 18.01
N ILE A 189 -1.76 17.90 18.49
CA ILE A 189 -2.81 16.88 18.45
C ILE A 189 -3.95 17.38 19.34
N VAL A 190 -4.94 18.04 18.74
CA VAL A 190 -6.21 18.27 19.41
C VAL A 190 -7.01 16.99 19.23
N TYR A 191 -6.96 16.11 20.21
CA TYR A 191 -7.91 15.03 20.33
C TYR A 191 -9.32 15.66 20.42
N LEU A 192 -10.08 15.59 19.34
CA LEU A 192 -11.52 15.78 19.39
C LEU A 192 -12.09 14.48 19.99
N GLY A 193 -12.32 14.52 21.34
CA GLY A 193 -12.97 13.43 22.06
C GLY A 193 -14.46 13.34 21.77
#